data_ba08ff8d20d5f5ad44f238e51ae9e9de
#
_entry.id   ba08ff8d20d5f5ad44f238e51ae9e9de
#
_cell.length_a   1.000
_cell.length_b   1.000
_cell.length_c   1.000
_cell.angle_alpha   90.00
_cell.angle_beta   90.00
_cell.angle_gamma   90.00
#
_symmetry.space_group_name_H-M   'P 1'
#
loop_
_entity.id
_entity.type
_entity.pdbx_description
1 polymer ?
#
loop_
_entity_poly.entity_id
_entity_poly.type
_entity_poly.pdbx_seq_one_letter_code
_entity_poly.pdbx_strand_id
1 'polypeptide(L)'
;MENILVIGGASQDVLHLEGRSHQTVGGAGLYTALGARAAGAQAHMLAPFPNPMPRLLRPVNELINWFGPSVHPDELPHFEIVYDTDGRADYTSVEPRSESLMTESVLPDDLSAYTYVHIVQLGNIDLQLSLLARCRNSRARFVS
;
A
#
# COMPACT_ATOMS: atom_id res chain seq x y z
N MET A 1 15.16 -1.90 17.23
CA MET A 1 13.81 -1.72 16.61
C MET A 1 13.93 -2.22 15.17
N GLU A 2 13.02 -3.09 14.76
CA GLU A 2 13.07 -3.67 13.41
C GLU A 2 12.58 -2.66 12.40
N ASN A 3 13.31 -2.53 11.27
CA ASN A 3 12.90 -1.71 10.13
C ASN A 3 12.21 -2.59 9.11
N ILE A 4 10.99 -2.26 8.75
CA ILE A 4 10.19 -3.00 7.79
C ILE A 4 9.85 -2.10 6.60
N LEU A 5 10.17 -2.57 5.40
CA LEU A 5 9.70 -1.97 4.16
C LEU A 5 8.51 -2.77 3.64
N VAL A 6 7.37 -2.13 3.51
CA VAL A 6 6.19 -2.68 2.84
C VAL A 6 6.10 -2.08 1.45
N ILE A 7 6.09 -2.92 0.43
CA ILE A 7 5.91 -2.52 -0.97
C ILE A 7 4.48 -2.85 -1.35
N GLY A 8 3.69 -1.81 -1.65
CA GLY A 8 2.27 -2.02 -1.93
C GLY A 8 1.54 -0.75 -2.26
N GLY A 9 0.25 -0.70 -1.93
CA GLY A 9 -0.60 0.44 -2.21
C GLY A 9 -1.39 0.91 -1.00
N ALA A 10 -1.79 2.18 -1.09
CA ALA A 10 -2.87 2.76 -0.33
C ALA A 10 -3.98 3.15 -1.31
N SER A 11 -5.21 3.12 -0.87
CA SER A 11 -6.38 3.48 -1.66
C SER A 11 -7.29 4.44 -0.91
N GLN A 12 -8.16 5.11 -1.67
CA GLN A 12 -9.29 5.87 -1.15
C GLN A 12 -10.55 5.12 -1.56
N ASP A 13 -11.23 4.52 -0.61
CA ASP A 13 -12.32 3.61 -0.87
C ASP A 13 -13.67 4.21 -0.46
N VAL A 14 -14.74 3.71 -1.08
CA VAL A 14 -16.11 3.97 -0.67
C VAL A 14 -16.74 2.66 -0.23
N LEU A 15 -17.17 2.62 1.03
CA LEU A 15 -17.90 1.50 1.60
C LEU A 15 -19.39 1.82 1.61
N HIS A 16 -20.20 0.91 1.09
CA HIS A 16 -21.65 0.96 1.17
C HIS A 16 -22.12 -0.09 2.20
N LEU A 17 -22.62 0.39 3.32
CA LEU A 17 -23.08 -0.42 4.44
C LEU A 17 -24.44 0.08 4.91
N GLU A 18 -25.43 -0.81 4.97
CA GLU A 18 -26.78 -0.50 5.46
C GLU A 18 -27.42 0.75 4.80
N GLY A 19 -27.24 0.88 3.48
CA GLY A 19 -27.77 2.01 2.71
C GLY A 19 -27.05 3.34 2.91
N ARG A 20 -25.90 3.32 3.60
CA ARG A 20 -25.03 4.49 3.78
C ARG A 20 -23.69 4.29 3.08
N SER A 21 -23.13 5.40 2.62
CA SER A 21 -21.82 5.40 1.99
C SER A 21 -20.80 6.09 2.89
N HIS A 22 -19.62 5.48 3.04
CA HIS A 22 -18.55 5.99 3.86
C HIS A 22 -17.25 6.02 3.05
N GLN A 23 -16.58 7.17 3.02
CA GLN A 23 -15.21 7.26 2.51
C GLN A 23 -14.25 6.75 3.58
N THR A 24 -13.31 5.91 3.17
CA THR A 24 -12.28 5.35 4.04
C THR A 24 -10.94 5.22 3.31
N VAL A 25 -9.90 5.02 4.08
CA VAL A 25 -8.60 4.61 3.54
C VAL A 25 -8.58 3.10 3.40
N GLY A 26 -7.88 2.61 2.39
CA GLY A 26 -7.70 1.19 2.14
C GLY A 26 -6.31 0.88 1.63
N GLY A 27 -6.18 -0.32 1.09
CA GLY A 27 -4.95 -0.84 0.50
C GLY A 27 -4.18 -1.76 1.43
N ALA A 28 -3.82 -2.93 0.90
CA ALA A 28 -3.09 -3.95 1.65
C ALA A 28 -1.74 -3.44 2.15
N GLY A 29 -1.04 -2.61 1.34
CA GLY A 29 0.22 -1.98 1.73
C GLY A 29 0.07 -1.09 2.97
N LEU A 30 -0.95 -0.23 2.97
CA LEU A 30 -1.21 0.67 4.09
C LEU A 30 -1.52 -0.09 5.38
N TYR A 31 -2.44 -1.06 5.33
CA TYR A 31 -2.81 -1.83 6.52
C TYR A 31 -1.65 -2.68 7.04
N THR A 32 -0.84 -3.24 6.16
CA THR A 32 0.37 -4.00 6.56
C THR A 32 1.39 -3.08 7.26
N ALA A 33 1.64 -1.89 6.71
CA ALA A 33 2.55 -0.93 7.33
C ALA A 33 2.04 -0.44 8.69
N LEU A 34 0.75 -0.15 8.81
CA LEU A 34 0.14 0.23 10.09
C LEU A 34 0.18 -0.91 11.12
N GLY A 35 -0.05 -2.16 10.67
CA GLY A 35 0.06 -3.34 11.53
C GLY A 35 1.50 -3.54 12.04
N ALA A 36 2.50 -3.40 11.18
CA ALA A 36 3.91 -3.46 11.55
C ALA A 36 4.25 -2.36 12.58
N ARG A 37 3.77 -1.14 12.35
CA ARG A 37 3.94 -0.01 13.29
C ARG A 37 3.29 -0.29 14.64
N ALA A 38 2.08 -0.83 14.64
CA ALA A 38 1.37 -1.20 15.87
C ALA A 38 2.09 -2.33 16.65
N ALA A 39 2.78 -3.22 15.95
CA ALA A 39 3.63 -4.24 16.53
C ALA A 39 5.00 -3.73 17.02
N GLY A 40 5.27 -2.43 16.92
CA GLY A 40 6.49 -1.80 17.44
C GLY A 40 7.64 -1.69 16.43
N ALA A 41 7.43 -2.00 15.16
CA ALA A 41 8.44 -1.81 14.14
C ALA A 41 8.48 -0.35 13.65
N GLN A 42 9.62 0.04 13.07
CA GLN A 42 9.69 1.24 12.24
C GLN A 42 9.20 0.88 10.84
N ALA A 43 7.99 1.32 10.53
CA ALA A 43 7.33 0.96 9.29
C ALA A 43 7.59 2.00 8.20
N HIS A 44 8.06 1.51 7.07
CA HIS A 44 8.24 2.24 5.83
C HIS A 44 7.30 1.65 4.78
N MET A 45 6.67 2.50 3.98
CA MET A 45 5.82 2.05 2.88
C MET A 45 6.29 2.68 1.57
N LEU A 46 6.61 1.85 0.60
CA LEU A 46 6.87 2.24 -0.77
C LEU A 46 5.60 2.02 -1.58
N ALA A 47 4.97 3.11 -1.96
CA ALA A 47 3.72 3.12 -2.72
C ALA A 47 3.57 4.45 -3.46
N PRO A 48 2.69 4.57 -4.47
CA PRO A 48 2.34 5.85 -5.05
C PRO A 48 2.01 6.86 -3.95
N PHE A 49 2.70 7.99 -3.95
CA PHE A 49 2.61 9.01 -2.90
C PHE A 49 1.76 10.19 -3.38
N PRO A 50 0.58 10.43 -2.80
CA PRO A 50 -0.29 11.49 -3.24
C PRO A 50 0.24 12.88 -2.87
N ASN A 51 0.26 13.77 -3.85
CA ASN A 51 0.64 15.17 -3.66
C ASN A 51 -0.34 16.08 -4.41
N PRO A 52 -1.12 16.94 -3.71
CA PRO A 52 -1.12 17.13 -2.24
C PRO A 52 -1.67 15.92 -1.47
N MET A 53 -1.24 15.74 -0.22
CA MET A 53 -1.72 14.66 0.65
C MET A 53 -3.20 14.87 1.01
N PRO A 54 -4.12 13.93 0.64
CA PRO A 54 -5.53 14.02 0.98
C PRO A 54 -5.77 14.07 2.49
N ARG A 55 -6.79 14.83 2.90
CA ARG A 55 -7.14 14.96 4.33
C ARG A 55 -7.36 13.61 5.01
N LEU A 56 -7.99 12.66 4.29
CA LEU A 56 -8.29 11.32 4.81
C LEU A 56 -7.02 10.51 5.11
N LEU A 57 -5.95 10.70 4.32
CA LEU A 57 -4.69 9.96 4.46
C LEU A 57 -3.67 10.62 5.40
N ARG A 58 -3.85 11.89 5.77
CA ARG A 58 -2.90 12.59 6.64
C ARG A 58 -2.62 11.88 7.96
N PRO A 59 -3.64 11.42 8.72
CA PRO A 59 -3.40 10.78 10.02
C PRO A 59 -2.56 9.50 9.89
N VAL A 60 -2.77 8.71 8.84
CA VAL A 60 -2.00 7.48 8.62
C VAL A 60 -0.60 7.76 8.10
N ASN A 61 -0.43 8.81 7.28
CA ASN A 61 0.89 9.24 6.80
C ASN A 61 1.82 9.72 7.94
N GLU A 62 1.26 10.24 9.03
CA GLU A 62 2.02 10.65 10.21
C GLU A 62 2.54 9.46 11.04
N LEU A 63 1.97 8.28 10.85
CA LEU A 63 2.32 7.06 11.60
C LEU A 63 3.40 6.21 10.94
N ILE A 64 3.60 6.35 9.64
CA ILE A 64 4.50 5.54 8.82
C ILE A 64 5.40 6.44 7.96
N ASN A 65 6.55 5.94 7.55
CA ASN A 65 7.38 6.62 6.57
C ASN A 65 6.95 6.20 5.16
N TRP A 66 6.03 6.96 4.58
CA TRP A 66 5.49 6.69 3.24
C TRP A 66 6.27 7.46 2.19
N PHE A 67 6.76 6.78 1.16
CA PHE A 67 7.48 7.35 0.03
C PHE A 67 7.19 6.57 -1.27
N GLY A 68 7.50 7.15 -2.40
CA GLY A 68 7.30 6.53 -3.71
C GLY A 68 7.05 7.54 -4.82
N PRO A 69 6.63 7.09 -6.00
CA PRO A 69 6.30 7.99 -7.10
C PRO A 69 5.21 8.97 -6.71
N SER A 70 5.46 10.27 -6.94
CA SER A 70 4.48 11.32 -6.66
C SER A 70 3.35 11.26 -7.69
N VAL A 71 2.11 11.25 -7.21
CA VAL A 71 0.89 11.20 -8.05
C VAL A 71 -0.14 12.22 -7.58
N HIS A 72 -1.06 12.60 -8.48
CA HIS A 72 -2.23 13.36 -8.04
C HIS A 72 -3.14 12.47 -7.18
N PRO A 73 -3.84 12.99 -6.16
CA PRO A 73 -4.72 12.18 -5.30
C PRO A 73 -5.75 11.34 -6.05
N ASP A 74 -6.27 11.83 -7.17
CA ASP A 74 -7.25 11.11 -8.00
C ASP A 74 -6.64 9.93 -8.76
N GLU A 75 -5.32 9.81 -8.78
CA GLU A 75 -4.60 8.68 -9.38
C GLU A 75 -4.32 7.55 -8.39
N LEU A 76 -4.66 7.72 -7.10
CA LEU A 76 -4.58 6.62 -6.15
C LEU A 76 -5.58 5.51 -6.52
N PRO A 77 -5.26 4.26 -6.21
CA PRO A 77 -6.23 3.18 -6.30
C PRO A 77 -7.54 3.53 -5.58
N HIS A 78 -8.64 3.14 -6.19
CA HIS A 78 -9.98 3.38 -5.68
C HIS A 78 -10.83 2.12 -5.79
N PHE A 79 -11.55 1.80 -4.72
CA PHE A 79 -12.47 0.67 -4.68
C PHE A 79 -13.81 1.10 -4.14
N GLU A 80 -14.88 0.58 -4.75
CA GLU A 80 -16.22 0.65 -4.20
C GLU A 80 -16.65 -0.73 -3.73
N ILE A 81 -17.04 -0.83 -2.46
CA ILE A 81 -17.32 -2.08 -1.79
C ILE A 81 -18.70 -2.01 -1.16
N VAL A 82 -19.57 -2.94 -1.54
CA VAL A 82 -20.91 -3.08 -0.97
C VAL A 82 -20.90 -4.26 -0.01
N TYR A 83 -21.37 -4.02 1.20
CA TYR A 83 -21.59 -5.08 2.19
C TYR A 83 -23.06 -5.46 2.21
N ASP A 84 -23.36 -6.75 2.09
CA ASP A 84 -24.70 -7.29 2.26
C ASP A 84 -25.08 -7.44 3.74
N THR A 85 -26.30 -7.90 4.00
CA THR A 85 -26.81 -8.11 5.36
C THR A 85 -26.06 -9.20 6.14
N ASP A 86 -25.38 -10.10 5.45
CA ASP A 86 -24.57 -11.17 6.04
C ASP A 86 -23.11 -10.75 6.24
N GLY A 87 -22.76 -9.51 5.92
CA GLY A 87 -21.41 -8.95 6.04
C GLY A 87 -20.46 -9.37 4.94
N ARG A 88 -20.95 -9.92 3.82
CA ARG A 88 -20.13 -10.24 2.66
C ARG A 88 -19.85 -8.98 1.86
N ALA A 89 -18.60 -8.84 1.45
CA ALA A 89 -18.14 -7.73 0.62
C ALA A 89 -18.27 -8.10 -0.87
N ASP A 90 -18.89 -7.22 -1.64
CA ASP A 90 -18.90 -7.27 -3.10
C ASP A 90 -18.22 -6.02 -3.66
N TYR A 91 -17.21 -6.22 -4.52
CA TYR A 91 -16.46 -5.13 -5.13
C TYR A 91 -17.17 -4.70 -6.41
N THR A 92 -17.85 -3.57 -6.36
CA THR A 92 -18.60 -3.01 -7.49
C THR A 92 -17.74 -2.17 -8.41
N SER A 93 -16.61 -1.65 -7.90
CA SER A 93 -15.59 -0.98 -8.70
C SER A 93 -14.20 -1.32 -8.17
N VAL A 94 -13.25 -1.59 -9.09
CA VAL A 94 -11.85 -1.87 -8.80
C VAL A 94 -10.98 -1.08 -9.77
N GLU A 95 -10.37 -0.01 -9.29
CA GLU A 95 -9.54 0.88 -10.11
C GLU A 95 -8.11 0.94 -9.54
N PRO A 96 -7.16 0.14 -10.06
CA PRO A 96 -5.78 0.08 -9.55
C PRO A 96 -4.95 1.31 -9.92
N ARG A 97 -5.35 2.09 -10.94
CA ARG A 97 -4.75 3.37 -11.36
C ARG A 97 -3.21 3.39 -11.33
N SER A 98 -2.62 4.13 -10.38
CA SER A 98 -1.17 4.36 -10.27
C SER A 98 -0.35 3.14 -9.81
N GLU A 99 -0.94 1.99 -9.55
CA GLU A 99 -0.21 0.79 -9.15
C GLU A 99 0.86 0.39 -10.18
N SER A 100 0.62 0.61 -11.46
CA SER A 100 1.55 0.33 -12.55
C SER A 100 2.87 1.12 -12.47
N LEU A 101 2.92 2.20 -11.67
CA LEU A 101 4.14 2.98 -11.43
C LEU A 101 5.12 2.27 -10.48
N MET A 102 4.69 1.21 -9.79
CA MET A 102 5.49 0.46 -8.82
C MET A 102 6.45 -0.51 -9.51
N THR A 103 7.30 0.01 -10.40
CA THR A 103 8.32 -0.75 -11.12
C THR A 103 9.59 -0.94 -10.28
N GLU A 104 10.51 -1.79 -10.74
CA GLU A 104 11.81 -2.00 -10.07
C GLU A 104 12.60 -0.70 -9.86
N SER A 105 12.44 0.28 -10.75
CA SER A 105 13.16 1.55 -10.70
C SER A 105 12.78 2.44 -9.51
N VAL A 106 11.65 2.19 -8.85
CA VAL A 106 11.25 2.95 -7.66
C VAL A 106 11.85 2.39 -6.36
N LEU A 107 12.45 1.19 -6.42
CA LEU A 107 13.10 0.60 -5.26
C LEU A 107 14.41 1.34 -4.95
N PRO A 108 14.75 1.54 -3.66
CA PRO A 108 16.08 1.94 -3.27
C PRO A 108 17.15 0.96 -3.80
N ASP A 109 18.30 1.47 -4.17
CA ASP A 109 19.42 0.62 -4.65
C ASP A 109 19.93 -0.32 -3.55
N ASP A 110 19.91 0.12 -2.31
CA ASP A 110 20.32 -0.65 -1.14
C ASP A 110 19.16 -0.81 -0.16
N LEU A 111 18.77 -2.05 0.10
CA LEU A 111 17.75 -2.42 1.07
C LEU A 111 18.33 -2.96 2.38
N SER A 112 19.63 -2.84 2.61
CA SER A 112 20.29 -3.35 3.83
C SER A 112 19.81 -2.67 5.12
N ALA A 113 19.21 -1.50 5.03
CA ALA A 113 18.61 -0.80 6.16
C ALA A 113 17.34 -1.48 6.68
N TYR A 114 16.74 -2.38 5.88
CA TYR A 114 15.50 -3.06 6.25
C TYR A 114 15.77 -4.49 6.70
N THR A 115 15.28 -4.84 7.88
CA THR A 115 15.28 -6.23 8.34
C THR A 115 14.33 -7.09 7.52
N TYR A 116 13.16 -6.53 7.21
CA TYR A 116 12.12 -7.20 6.42
C TYR A 116 11.69 -6.32 5.25
N VAL A 117 11.53 -6.94 4.09
CA VAL A 117 10.85 -6.37 2.92
C VAL A 117 9.65 -7.25 2.62
N HIS A 118 8.46 -6.69 2.71
CA HIS A 118 7.22 -7.39 2.44
C HIS A 118 6.54 -6.78 1.21
N ILE A 119 6.30 -7.61 0.20
CA ILE A 119 5.58 -7.21 -1.03
C ILE A 119 4.16 -7.71 -0.90
N VAL A 120 3.22 -6.80 -0.74
CA VAL A 120 1.79 -7.17 -0.73
C VAL A 120 1.33 -7.54 -2.14
N GLN A 121 0.20 -8.22 -2.22
CA GLN A 121 -0.39 -8.57 -3.51
C GLN A 121 -0.64 -7.31 -4.34
N LEU A 122 -0.09 -7.31 -5.56
CA LEU A 122 -0.33 -6.32 -6.60
C LEU A 122 -1.29 -6.90 -7.65
N GLY A 123 -2.01 -6.04 -8.34
CA GLY A 123 -2.92 -6.46 -9.40
C GLY A 123 -2.21 -7.04 -10.63
N ASN A 124 -0.93 -6.71 -10.81
CA ASN A 124 -0.09 -7.21 -11.89
C ASN A 124 0.96 -8.19 -11.35
N ILE A 125 0.82 -9.48 -11.68
CA ILE A 125 1.71 -10.54 -11.21
C ILE A 125 3.13 -10.42 -11.76
N ASP A 126 3.32 -9.97 -13.00
CA ASP A 126 4.65 -9.83 -13.59
C ASP A 126 5.43 -8.72 -12.90
N LEU A 127 4.74 -7.62 -12.57
CA LEU A 127 5.29 -6.53 -11.78
C LEU A 127 5.70 -7.02 -10.39
N GLN A 128 4.85 -7.78 -9.72
CA GLN A 128 5.13 -8.35 -8.40
C GLN A 128 6.34 -9.29 -8.43
N LEU A 129 6.43 -10.15 -9.44
CA LEU A 129 7.56 -11.07 -9.61
C LEU A 129 8.88 -10.33 -9.88
N SER A 130 8.86 -9.25 -10.68
CA SER A 130 10.04 -8.44 -10.94
C SER A 130 10.54 -7.73 -9.68
N LEU A 131 9.62 -7.15 -8.90
CA LEU A 131 9.95 -6.54 -7.60
C LEU A 131 10.51 -7.58 -6.62
N LEU A 132 9.92 -8.77 -6.56
CA LEU A 132 10.41 -9.86 -5.72
C LEU A 132 11.84 -10.27 -6.09
N ALA A 133 12.10 -10.45 -7.38
CA ALA A 133 13.43 -10.81 -7.87
C ALA A 133 14.46 -9.73 -7.53
N ARG A 134 14.11 -8.45 -7.71
CA ARG A 134 14.99 -7.31 -7.37
C ARG A 134 15.26 -7.23 -5.87
N CYS A 135 14.24 -7.43 -5.02
CA CYS A 135 14.40 -7.43 -3.56
C CYS A 135 15.27 -8.60 -3.08
N ARG A 136 15.11 -9.79 -3.64
CA ARG A 136 15.92 -10.98 -3.29
C ARG A 136 17.38 -10.82 -3.65
N ASN A 137 17.69 -10.06 -4.69
CA ASN A 137 19.05 -9.73 -5.10
C ASN A 137 19.63 -8.53 -4.35
N SER A 138 18.85 -7.93 -3.45
CA SER A 138 19.29 -6.85 -2.57
C SER A 138 19.89 -7.40 -1.27
N ARG A 139 20.36 -6.50 -0.42
CA ARG A 139 20.92 -6.84 0.88
C ARG A 139 19.87 -6.93 2.01
N ALA A 140 18.59 -6.93 1.69
CA ALA A 140 17.54 -7.15 2.68
C ALA A 140 17.70 -8.51 3.34
N ARG A 141 17.51 -8.57 4.66
CA ARG A 141 17.70 -9.81 5.43
C ARG A 141 16.60 -10.84 5.15
N PHE A 142 15.36 -10.39 5.03
CA PHE A 142 14.20 -11.22 4.72
C PHE A 142 13.33 -10.54 3.68
N VAL A 143 12.85 -11.31 2.72
CA VAL A 143 11.94 -10.85 1.67
C VAL A 143 10.76 -11.82 1.58
N SER A 144 9.55 -11.32 1.60
CA SER A 144 8.31 -12.09 1.51
C SER A 144 7.30 -11.42 0.58
#